data_3857a0405c4cbf9d687b90885ab92b73
#
_entry.id   3857a0405c4cbf9d687b90885ab92b73
#
_cell.length_a   1.000
_cell.length_b   1.000
_cell.length_c   1.000
_cell.angle_alpha   90.00
_cell.angle_beta   90.00
_cell.angle_gamma   90.00
#
_symmetry.space_group_name_H-M   'P 1'
#
loop_
_entity.id
_entity.type
_entity.pdbx_description
1 polymer ?
#
loop_
_entity_poly.entity_id
_entity_poly.type
_entity_poly.pdbx_seq_one_letter_code
_entity_poly.pdbx_strand_id
1 'polypeptide(L)'
;MIIDSHVHVFPPGFSGRREELVQRDATFRELYNNPKAVMATVEELMDALDVAKVSAAVAVGIGWSDIELAREANDHLAEAVSRSNGRLFGFCAVSPAWGDDAMIEVARCAAAGLKGIGELHPDTQGFRIDDAATMTPLMEAAKRLGLPVVAHASEPVGHTYQGKGTVTPDRLLSFIESFPDQPIIAAHWGGGLPFYALMPEVNAALINTYFDTAASPFLYDAQVFSTAAGLVGAGKILFGTDYPLIKHQRLLEQVRESGLSQDDQDRITGGNIARLLGLGS
;
A
#
# COMPACT_ATOMS: atom_id res chain seq x y z
N MET A 1 10.96 -12.72 11.52
CA MET A 1 10.85 -12.55 10.03
C MET A 1 10.42 -11.12 9.75
N ILE A 2 11.16 -10.41 8.89
CA ILE A 2 10.82 -9.02 8.50
C ILE A 2 10.20 -9.06 7.10
N ILE A 3 9.03 -8.42 6.93
CA ILE A 3 8.33 -8.31 5.65
C ILE A 3 7.96 -6.85 5.43
N ASP A 4 8.39 -6.28 4.31
CA ASP A 4 7.97 -4.95 3.89
C ASP A 4 6.60 -5.03 3.23
N SER A 5 5.60 -4.37 3.79
CA SER A 5 4.20 -4.45 3.31
C SER A 5 3.87 -3.49 2.19
N HIS A 6 4.80 -2.59 1.81
CA HIS A 6 4.53 -1.56 0.82
C HIS A 6 5.80 -1.18 0.05
N VAL A 7 5.95 -1.76 -1.13
CA VAL A 7 7.02 -1.41 -2.08
C VAL A 7 6.46 -1.27 -3.49
N HIS A 8 7.15 -0.50 -4.33
CA HIS A 8 6.80 -0.35 -5.74
C HIS A 8 7.90 -0.91 -6.64
N VAL A 9 7.52 -1.74 -7.60
CA VAL A 9 8.42 -2.28 -8.63
C VAL A 9 7.81 -2.11 -10.01
N PHE A 10 8.66 -1.97 -11.00
CA PHE A 10 8.27 -1.74 -12.38
C PHE A 10 8.83 -2.80 -13.32
N PRO A 11 8.13 -3.12 -14.42
CA PRO A 11 8.71 -3.86 -15.52
C PRO A 11 10.01 -3.19 -15.99
N PRO A 12 11.09 -3.93 -16.26
CA PRO A 12 12.40 -3.36 -16.63
C PRO A 12 12.35 -2.38 -17.83
N GLY A 13 11.42 -2.64 -18.77
CA GLY A 13 11.24 -1.78 -19.95
C GLY A 13 10.61 -0.41 -19.67
N PHE A 14 10.01 -0.20 -18.50
CA PHE A 14 9.29 1.06 -18.19
C PHE A 14 10.24 2.24 -18.01
N SER A 15 11.45 2.04 -17.52
CA SER A 15 12.43 3.12 -17.37
C SER A 15 12.78 3.77 -18.71
N GLY A 16 12.88 2.98 -19.80
CA GLY A 16 13.11 3.46 -21.16
C GLY A 16 11.90 4.10 -21.83
N ARG A 17 10.70 3.94 -21.26
CA ARG A 17 9.42 4.46 -21.77
C ARG A 17 8.87 5.59 -20.90
N ARG A 18 9.64 6.18 -19.99
CA ARG A 18 9.18 7.18 -19.02
C ARG A 18 8.35 8.30 -19.66
N GLU A 19 8.79 8.87 -20.79
CA GLU A 19 8.07 9.95 -21.47
C GLU A 19 6.70 9.50 -21.97
N GLU A 20 6.61 8.30 -22.55
CA GLU A 20 5.34 7.70 -22.98
C GLU A 20 4.41 7.50 -21.79
N LEU A 21 4.92 6.92 -20.68
CA LEU A 21 4.14 6.63 -19.47
C LEU A 21 3.60 7.91 -18.84
N VAL A 22 4.42 8.98 -18.78
CA VAL A 22 4.00 10.31 -18.29
C VAL A 22 2.87 10.90 -19.13
N GLN A 23 2.84 10.65 -20.44
CA GLN A 23 1.77 11.15 -21.30
C GLN A 23 0.48 10.33 -21.15
N ARG A 24 0.59 9.03 -20.99
CA ARG A 24 -0.54 8.10 -20.98
C ARG A 24 -1.24 7.98 -19.63
N ASP A 25 -0.48 8.01 -18.53
CA ASP A 25 -0.98 7.69 -17.20
C ASP A 25 -0.91 8.88 -16.26
N ALA A 26 -2.04 9.23 -15.64
CA ALA A 26 -2.15 10.39 -14.76
C ALA A 26 -1.39 10.17 -13.45
N THR A 27 -1.44 8.96 -12.89
CA THR A 27 -0.74 8.63 -11.63
C THR A 27 0.76 8.59 -11.88
N PHE A 28 1.18 7.94 -12.95
CA PHE A 28 2.60 7.91 -13.31
C PHE A 28 3.16 9.32 -13.54
N ARG A 29 2.40 10.17 -14.23
CA ARG A 29 2.77 11.59 -14.42
C ARG A 29 2.92 12.31 -13.07
N GLU A 30 1.98 12.14 -12.16
CA GLU A 30 2.03 12.76 -10.83
C GLU A 30 3.27 12.32 -10.05
N LEU A 31 3.57 11.03 -10.02
CA LEU A 31 4.60 10.46 -9.17
C LEU A 31 6.00 10.42 -9.81
N TYR A 32 6.09 10.24 -11.13
CA TYR A 32 7.33 9.91 -11.84
C TYR A 32 7.71 10.86 -12.98
N ASN A 33 7.03 12.01 -13.14
CA ASN A 33 7.41 13.04 -14.12
C ASN A 33 8.81 13.61 -13.84
N ASN A 34 9.24 13.65 -12.58
CA ASN A 34 10.59 14.02 -12.22
C ASN A 34 11.57 12.91 -12.65
N PRO A 35 12.56 13.18 -13.54
CA PRO A 35 13.50 12.16 -14.01
C PRO A 35 14.39 11.58 -12.90
N LYS A 36 14.46 12.24 -11.75
CA LYS A 36 15.17 11.74 -10.56
C LYS A 36 14.36 10.75 -9.74
N ALA A 37 13.05 10.64 -9.97
CA ALA A 37 12.23 9.63 -9.30
C ALA A 37 12.70 8.23 -9.72
N VAL A 38 13.06 7.42 -8.74
CA VAL A 38 13.62 6.08 -8.97
C VAL A 38 12.49 5.12 -9.32
N MET A 39 12.70 4.32 -10.35
CA MET A 39 11.83 3.21 -10.74
C MET A 39 12.62 1.92 -10.53
N ALA A 40 12.36 1.23 -9.44
CA ALA A 40 13.07 -0.01 -9.14
C ALA A 40 12.48 -1.20 -9.89
N THR A 41 13.34 -2.11 -10.32
CA THR A 41 12.95 -3.45 -10.81
C THR A 41 12.82 -4.44 -9.66
N VAL A 42 12.30 -5.62 -9.95
CA VAL A 42 12.21 -6.71 -8.95
C VAL A 42 13.61 -7.16 -8.50
N GLU A 43 14.58 -7.22 -9.42
CA GLU A 43 15.97 -7.59 -9.10
C GLU A 43 16.60 -6.59 -8.14
N GLU A 44 16.44 -5.28 -8.40
CA GLU A 44 16.93 -4.22 -7.51
C GLU A 44 16.26 -4.26 -6.13
N LEU A 45 14.96 -4.59 -6.09
CA LEU A 45 14.28 -4.83 -4.81
C LEU A 45 14.88 -6.02 -4.07
N MET A 46 15.10 -7.17 -4.73
CA MET A 46 15.67 -8.36 -4.08
C MET A 46 17.05 -8.07 -3.49
N ASP A 47 17.90 -7.36 -4.23
CA ASP A 47 19.22 -6.93 -3.74
C ASP A 47 19.08 -6.01 -2.51
N ALA A 48 18.12 -5.07 -2.53
CA ALA A 48 17.86 -4.18 -1.40
C ALA A 48 17.35 -4.92 -0.16
N LEU A 49 16.48 -5.93 -0.35
CA LEU A 49 16.01 -6.80 0.74
C LEU A 49 17.17 -7.57 1.38
N ASP A 50 18.08 -8.14 0.55
CA ASP A 50 19.25 -8.90 1.04
C ASP A 50 20.19 -8.00 1.85
N VAL A 51 20.49 -6.80 1.35
CA VAL A 51 21.32 -5.81 2.06
C VAL A 51 20.69 -5.41 3.39
N ALA A 52 19.36 -5.26 3.45
CA ALA A 52 18.65 -4.87 4.66
C ALA A 52 18.31 -6.04 5.59
N LYS A 53 18.53 -7.29 5.16
CA LYS A 53 18.12 -8.53 5.85
C LYS A 53 16.59 -8.59 6.04
N VAL A 54 15.85 -8.08 5.06
CA VAL A 54 14.39 -8.20 4.98
C VAL A 54 14.05 -9.50 4.27
N SER A 55 13.17 -10.30 4.84
CA SER A 55 12.87 -11.65 4.37
C SER A 55 12.03 -11.65 3.09
N ALA A 56 11.06 -10.74 3.02
CA ALA A 56 10.12 -10.66 1.91
C ALA A 56 9.52 -9.25 1.79
N ALA A 57 8.84 -8.99 0.67
CA ALA A 57 8.10 -7.75 0.45
C ALA A 57 6.75 -8.00 -0.22
N VAL A 58 5.83 -7.06 -0.03
CA VAL A 58 4.56 -6.95 -0.76
C VAL A 58 4.69 -5.79 -1.74
N ALA A 59 4.72 -6.10 -3.03
CA ALA A 59 4.70 -5.08 -4.07
C ALA A 59 3.25 -4.67 -4.38
N VAL A 60 2.97 -3.39 -4.26
CA VAL A 60 1.68 -2.77 -4.58
C VAL A 60 1.79 -1.96 -5.86
N GLY A 61 0.71 -1.85 -6.62
CA GLY A 61 0.66 -0.99 -7.80
C GLY A 61 0.65 0.49 -7.39
N ILE A 62 1.02 1.37 -8.32
CA ILE A 62 1.02 2.83 -8.07
C ILE A 62 -0.36 3.50 -8.27
N GLY A 63 -1.44 2.72 -8.43
CA GLY A 63 -2.75 3.27 -8.78
C GLY A 63 -2.83 3.73 -10.24
N TRP A 64 -2.44 2.86 -11.19
CA TRP A 64 -2.50 3.16 -12.62
C TRP A 64 -3.87 3.67 -13.06
N SER A 65 -3.90 4.75 -13.83
CA SER A 65 -5.11 5.27 -14.45
C SER A 65 -5.39 4.66 -15.84
N ASP A 66 -4.33 4.21 -16.53
CA ASP A 66 -4.40 3.50 -17.82
C ASP A 66 -4.48 1.98 -17.58
N ILE A 67 -5.58 1.35 -18.01
CA ILE A 67 -5.84 -0.08 -17.79
C ILE A 67 -4.82 -1.00 -18.46
N GLU A 68 -4.31 -0.65 -19.64
CA GLU A 68 -3.35 -1.49 -20.35
C GLU A 68 -1.97 -1.45 -19.68
N LEU A 69 -1.57 -0.29 -19.16
CA LEU A 69 -0.34 -0.17 -18.37
C LEU A 69 -0.47 -0.92 -17.03
N ALA A 70 -1.64 -0.86 -16.41
CA ALA A 70 -1.91 -1.65 -15.20
C ALA A 70 -1.81 -3.15 -15.48
N ARG A 71 -2.40 -3.64 -16.58
CA ARG A 71 -2.32 -5.05 -16.99
C ARG A 71 -0.88 -5.48 -17.25
N GLU A 72 -0.10 -4.66 -17.97
CA GLU A 72 1.32 -4.92 -18.22
C GLU A 72 2.12 -5.02 -16.89
N ALA A 73 1.86 -4.12 -15.95
CA ALA A 73 2.48 -4.14 -14.63
C ALA A 73 2.03 -5.35 -13.78
N ASN A 74 0.75 -5.68 -13.79
CA ASN A 74 0.19 -6.83 -13.08
C ASN A 74 0.75 -8.17 -13.60
N ASP A 75 0.89 -8.32 -14.91
CA ASP A 75 1.46 -9.50 -15.54
C ASP A 75 2.91 -9.72 -15.13
N HIS A 76 3.70 -8.64 -15.20
CA HIS A 76 5.08 -8.66 -14.73
C HIS A 76 5.18 -9.03 -13.24
N LEU A 77 4.33 -8.43 -12.41
CA LEU A 77 4.31 -8.70 -10.96
C LEU A 77 3.93 -10.15 -10.67
N ALA A 78 2.89 -10.68 -11.32
CA ALA A 78 2.46 -12.07 -11.15
C ALA A 78 3.56 -13.07 -11.54
N GLU A 79 4.27 -12.80 -12.65
CA GLU A 79 5.41 -13.61 -13.08
C GLU A 79 6.54 -13.54 -12.03
N ALA A 80 6.87 -12.34 -11.53
CA ALA A 80 7.90 -12.14 -10.52
C ALA A 80 7.55 -12.86 -9.21
N VAL A 81 6.30 -12.75 -8.74
CA VAL A 81 5.80 -13.45 -7.56
C VAL A 81 5.98 -14.96 -7.71
N SER A 82 5.61 -15.53 -8.85
CA SER A 82 5.71 -16.97 -9.11
C SER A 82 7.15 -17.51 -9.04
N ARG A 83 8.14 -16.67 -9.35
CA ARG A 83 9.58 -17.00 -9.35
C ARG A 83 10.30 -16.64 -8.06
N SER A 84 9.65 -15.93 -7.15
CA SER A 84 10.31 -15.34 -5.97
C SER A 84 10.62 -16.33 -4.84
N ASN A 85 10.16 -17.58 -4.94
CA ASN A 85 10.24 -18.57 -3.86
C ASN A 85 9.66 -18.05 -2.52
N GLY A 86 8.55 -17.31 -2.56
CA GLY A 86 7.88 -16.75 -1.38
C GLY A 86 8.52 -15.50 -0.80
N ARG A 87 9.45 -14.87 -1.52
CA ARG A 87 10.07 -13.61 -1.10
C ARG A 87 9.36 -12.36 -1.62
N LEU A 88 8.47 -12.50 -2.60
CA LEU A 88 7.63 -11.43 -3.14
C LEU A 88 6.18 -11.85 -3.12
N PHE A 89 5.35 -10.98 -2.60
CA PHE A 89 3.90 -11.03 -2.73
C PHE A 89 3.46 -9.82 -3.55
N GLY A 90 2.32 -9.91 -4.22
CA GLY A 90 1.86 -8.84 -5.08
C GLY A 90 0.40 -8.47 -4.82
N PHE A 91 0.10 -7.18 -4.94
CA PHE A 91 -1.26 -6.65 -4.96
C PHE A 91 -1.55 -6.10 -6.35
N CYS A 92 -2.73 -6.42 -6.89
CA CYS A 92 -3.06 -6.02 -8.24
C CYS A 92 -3.44 -4.53 -8.33
N ALA A 93 -2.90 -3.86 -9.35
CA ALA A 93 -3.27 -2.51 -9.69
C ALA A 93 -4.57 -2.52 -10.49
N VAL A 94 -5.60 -1.86 -9.96
CA VAL A 94 -6.90 -1.65 -10.64
C VAL A 94 -7.48 -0.29 -10.26
N SER A 95 -8.46 0.18 -11.06
CA SER A 95 -9.28 1.33 -10.70
C SER A 95 -10.76 0.96 -10.73
N PRO A 96 -11.56 1.28 -9.71
CA PRO A 96 -13.00 1.09 -9.74
C PRO A 96 -13.67 1.87 -10.88
N ALA A 97 -13.03 2.94 -11.37
CA ALA A 97 -13.52 3.71 -12.50
C ALA A 97 -13.58 2.94 -13.83
N TRP A 98 -12.92 1.77 -13.93
CA TRP A 98 -12.97 0.92 -15.13
C TRP A 98 -14.23 0.04 -15.20
N GLY A 99 -15.13 0.10 -14.20
CA GLY A 99 -16.35 -0.70 -14.17
C GLY A 99 -16.05 -2.21 -14.20
N ASP A 100 -16.75 -2.95 -15.07
CA ASP A 100 -16.63 -4.41 -15.15
C ASP A 100 -15.20 -4.89 -15.48
N ASP A 101 -14.44 -4.12 -16.23
CA ASP A 101 -13.04 -4.46 -16.53
C ASP A 101 -12.16 -4.54 -15.27
N ALA A 102 -12.45 -3.72 -14.25
CA ALA A 102 -11.75 -3.81 -12.98
C ALA A 102 -11.99 -5.15 -12.28
N MET A 103 -13.25 -5.63 -12.28
CA MET A 103 -13.62 -6.91 -11.64
C MET A 103 -13.02 -8.10 -12.39
N ILE A 104 -12.97 -8.03 -13.72
CA ILE A 104 -12.30 -9.04 -14.57
C ILE A 104 -10.81 -9.10 -14.23
N GLU A 105 -10.17 -7.92 -14.12
CA GLU A 105 -8.74 -7.84 -13.82
C GLU A 105 -8.42 -8.33 -12.41
N VAL A 106 -9.22 -7.98 -11.39
CA VAL A 106 -9.06 -8.50 -10.03
C VAL A 106 -9.13 -10.02 -10.00
N ALA A 107 -10.14 -10.61 -10.67
CA ALA A 107 -10.29 -12.07 -10.73
C ALA A 107 -9.09 -12.74 -11.42
N ARG A 108 -8.60 -12.14 -12.51
CA ARG A 108 -7.42 -12.60 -13.25
C ARG A 108 -6.17 -12.59 -12.39
N CYS A 109 -5.91 -11.48 -11.71
CA CYS A 109 -4.76 -11.29 -10.82
C CYS A 109 -4.80 -12.25 -9.63
N ALA A 110 -5.96 -12.44 -9.01
CA ALA A 110 -6.13 -13.39 -7.91
C ALA A 110 -5.84 -14.84 -8.37
N ALA A 111 -6.33 -15.22 -9.56
CA ALA A 111 -6.03 -16.52 -10.15
C ALA A 111 -4.54 -16.71 -10.48
N ALA A 112 -3.83 -15.62 -10.78
CA ALA A 112 -2.38 -15.61 -10.98
C ALA A 112 -1.57 -15.57 -9.66
N GLY A 113 -2.23 -15.54 -8.49
CA GLY A 113 -1.60 -15.65 -7.18
C GLY A 113 -1.33 -14.32 -6.47
N LEU A 114 -1.80 -13.19 -7.00
CA LEU A 114 -1.73 -11.92 -6.29
C LEU A 114 -2.67 -11.93 -5.07
N LYS A 115 -2.24 -11.30 -3.96
CA LYS A 115 -2.80 -11.47 -2.62
C LYS A 115 -3.59 -10.26 -2.10
N GLY A 116 -3.79 -9.23 -2.91
CA GLY A 116 -4.50 -8.02 -2.51
C GLY A 116 -4.75 -7.10 -3.69
N ILE A 117 -5.33 -5.96 -3.42
CA ILE A 117 -5.70 -4.92 -4.39
C ILE A 117 -5.07 -3.60 -3.96
N GLY A 118 -4.47 -2.88 -4.90
CA GLY A 118 -3.96 -1.53 -4.69
C GLY A 118 -2.46 -1.40 -4.95
N GLU A 119 -1.94 -0.26 -4.69
CA GLU A 119 -2.50 0.90 -3.98
C GLU A 119 -3.53 1.61 -4.87
N LEU A 120 -4.71 1.93 -4.32
CA LEU A 120 -5.68 2.79 -4.98
C LEU A 120 -5.25 4.24 -4.79
N HIS A 121 -5.22 5.03 -5.87
CA HIS A 121 -4.85 6.43 -5.85
C HIS A 121 -6.00 7.30 -6.43
N PRO A 122 -7.07 7.57 -5.66
CA PRO A 122 -8.35 8.08 -6.16
C PRO A 122 -8.25 9.34 -7.01
N ASP A 123 -7.43 10.32 -6.57
CA ASP A 123 -7.32 11.61 -7.25
C ASP A 123 -6.83 11.48 -8.69
N THR A 124 -5.82 10.64 -8.93
CA THR A 124 -5.23 10.45 -10.26
C THR A 124 -5.96 9.41 -11.09
N GLN A 125 -6.62 8.45 -10.43
CA GLN A 125 -7.48 7.45 -11.08
C GLN A 125 -8.89 7.97 -11.39
N GLY A 126 -9.24 9.19 -10.95
CA GLY A 126 -10.47 9.88 -11.33
C GLY A 126 -11.73 9.36 -10.65
N PHE A 127 -11.64 8.86 -9.42
CA PHE A 127 -12.81 8.48 -8.63
C PHE A 127 -12.75 9.05 -7.20
N ARG A 128 -13.82 8.93 -6.44
CA ARG A 128 -13.88 9.30 -5.03
C ARG A 128 -13.94 8.05 -4.18
N ILE A 129 -13.02 7.93 -3.22
CA ILE A 129 -12.98 6.76 -2.34
C ILE A 129 -14.18 6.70 -1.37
N ASP A 130 -14.72 7.85 -1.01
CA ASP A 130 -15.90 8.03 -0.16
C ASP A 130 -17.23 7.91 -0.93
N ASP A 131 -17.20 7.60 -2.23
CA ASP A 131 -18.39 7.24 -3.01
C ASP A 131 -18.60 5.72 -2.94
N ALA A 132 -19.45 5.29 -2.01
CA ALA A 132 -19.77 3.89 -1.81
C ALA A 132 -20.31 3.20 -3.07
N ALA A 133 -21.07 3.91 -3.91
CA ALA A 133 -21.63 3.33 -5.13
C ALA A 133 -20.52 2.94 -6.13
N THR A 134 -19.53 3.80 -6.32
CA THR A 134 -18.37 3.52 -7.16
C THR A 134 -17.49 2.39 -6.58
N MET A 135 -17.34 2.34 -5.24
CA MET A 135 -16.46 1.38 -4.59
C MET A 135 -17.09 -0.01 -4.42
N THR A 136 -18.41 -0.11 -4.30
CA THR A 136 -19.10 -1.37 -3.96
C THR A 136 -18.72 -2.55 -4.87
N PRO A 137 -18.69 -2.46 -6.21
CA PRO A 137 -18.35 -3.62 -7.05
C PRO A 137 -16.94 -4.17 -6.75
N LEU A 138 -15.96 -3.26 -6.58
CA LEU A 138 -14.58 -3.64 -6.26
C LEU A 138 -14.47 -4.28 -4.88
N MET A 139 -15.13 -3.70 -3.87
CA MET A 139 -15.09 -4.19 -2.49
C MET A 139 -15.79 -5.54 -2.33
N GLU A 140 -16.88 -5.77 -3.06
CA GLU A 140 -17.54 -7.07 -3.13
C GLU A 140 -16.66 -8.14 -3.80
N ALA A 141 -15.94 -7.77 -4.87
CA ALA A 141 -14.99 -8.67 -5.51
C ALA A 141 -13.83 -9.01 -4.56
N ALA A 142 -13.27 -8.01 -3.87
CA ALA A 142 -12.24 -8.17 -2.86
C ALA A 142 -12.70 -9.11 -1.73
N LYS A 143 -13.91 -8.90 -1.20
CA LYS A 143 -14.50 -9.73 -0.14
C LYS A 143 -14.67 -11.18 -0.57
N ARG A 144 -15.21 -11.44 -1.77
CA ARG A 144 -15.38 -12.81 -2.28
C ARG A 144 -14.08 -13.56 -2.44
N LEU A 145 -13.01 -12.85 -2.78
CA LEU A 145 -11.68 -13.42 -3.02
C LEU A 145 -10.77 -13.41 -1.79
N GLY A 146 -11.22 -12.81 -0.69
CA GLY A 146 -10.44 -12.67 0.55
C GLY A 146 -9.21 -11.76 0.40
N LEU A 147 -9.30 -10.73 -0.44
CA LEU A 147 -8.19 -9.83 -0.75
C LEU A 147 -8.28 -8.56 0.08
N PRO A 148 -7.26 -8.17 0.86
CA PRO A 148 -7.18 -6.84 1.44
C PRO A 148 -7.04 -5.76 0.36
N VAL A 149 -7.47 -4.53 0.69
CA VAL A 149 -7.40 -3.38 -0.21
C VAL A 149 -6.51 -2.30 0.40
N VAL A 150 -5.49 -1.85 -0.35
CA VAL A 150 -4.63 -0.71 0.03
C VAL A 150 -5.16 0.56 -0.61
N ALA A 151 -5.34 1.59 0.21
CA ALA A 151 -5.78 2.91 -0.23
C ALA A 151 -4.76 3.98 0.16
N HIS A 152 -4.33 4.76 -0.83
CA HIS A 152 -3.53 5.96 -0.62
C HIS A 152 -4.27 6.93 0.30
N ALA A 153 -3.57 7.51 1.26
CA ALA A 153 -4.11 8.54 2.14
C ALA A 153 -3.08 9.64 2.38
N SER A 154 -3.54 10.84 2.69
CA SER A 154 -2.68 12.00 2.89
C SER A 154 -3.13 12.84 4.07
N GLU A 155 -2.16 13.47 4.73
CA GLU A 155 -2.42 14.39 5.83
C GLU A 155 -3.14 15.65 5.33
N PRO A 156 -4.17 16.13 6.05
CA PRO A 156 -4.85 17.39 5.71
C PRO A 156 -3.98 18.63 6.01
N VAL A 157 -2.88 18.43 6.70
CA VAL A 157 -1.93 19.47 7.15
C VAL A 157 -0.49 19.10 6.75
N GLY A 158 0.48 19.91 7.15
CA GLY A 158 1.90 19.67 6.85
C GLY A 158 2.33 20.22 5.49
N HIS A 159 3.52 19.83 5.05
CA HIS A 159 4.10 20.34 3.81
C HIS A 159 3.45 19.71 2.56
N THR A 160 3.60 20.37 1.43
CA THR A 160 3.20 19.85 0.12
C THR A 160 4.30 18.96 -0.41
N TYR A 161 3.94 17.81 -0.98
CA TYR A 161 4.85 16.88 -1.64
C TYR A 161 4.19 16.28 -2.88
N GLN A 162 4.98 15.73 -3.77
CA GLN A 162 4.50 15.08 -4.97
C GLN A 162 3.73 13.80 -4.61
N GLY A 163 2.53 13.64 -5.14
CA GLY A 163 1.62 12.55 -4.80
C GLY A 163 0.71 12.82 -3.59
N LYS A 164 0.83 13.99 -2.91
CA LYS A 164 -0.11 14.35 -1.85
C LYS A 164 -1.51 14.52 -2.42
N GLY A 165 -2.39 13.59 -2.05
CA GLY A 165 -3.76 13.55 -2.52
C GLY A 165 -4.77 14.24 -1.60
N THR A 166 -6.05 14.01 -1.88
CA THR A 166 -7.19 14.56 -1.12
C THR A 166 -7.93 13.51 -0.28
N VAL A 167 -7.40 12.29 -0.19
CA VAL A 167 -7.93 11.24 0.69
C VAL A 167 -7.42 11.51 2.11
N THR A 168 -8.09 12.43 2.77
CA THR A 168 -7.86 12.82 4.15
C THR A 168 -8.56 11.88 5.13
N PRO A 169 -8.24 11.90 6.44
CA PRO A 169 -8.81 10.99 7.44
C PRO A 169 -10.34 10.90 7.44
N ASP A 170 -11.05 12.00 7.17
CA ASP A 170 -12.51 12.02 7.09
C ASP A 170 -13.05 11.21 5.90
N ARG A 171 -12.46 11.36 4.71
CA ARG A 171 -12.85 10.58 3.52
C ARG A 171 -12.48 9.11 3.66
N LEU A 172 -11.28 8.85 4.21
CA LEU A 172 -10.83 7.48 4.48
C LEU A 172 -11.75 6.79 5.50
N LEU A 173 -12.16 7.51 6.56
CA LEU A 173 -13.09 6.98 7.55
C LEU A 173 -14.44 6.63 6.91
N SER A 174 -15.00 7.53 6.08
CA SER A 174 -16.27 7.27 5.36
C SER A 174 -16.18 6.03 4.46
N PHE A 175 -15.02 5.80 3.83
CA PHE A 175 -14.77 4.58 3.06
C PHE A 175 -14.75 3.34 3.96
N ILE A 176 -14.03 3.38 5.07
CA ILE A 176 -13.94 2.28 6.04
C ILE A 176 -15.32 1.94 6.61
N GLU A 177 -16.10 2.94 7.01
CA GLU A 177 -17.46 2.77 7.54
C GLU A 177 -18.43 2.15 6.51
N SER A 178 -18.23 2.41 5.22
CA SER A 178 -19.00 1.81 4.15
C SER A 178 -18.71 0.32 3.95
N PHE A 179 -17.53 -0.16 4.36
CA PHE A 179 -17.09 -1.54 4.14
C PHE A 179 -16.46 -2.16 5.42
N PRO A 180 -17.21 -2.24 6.53
CA PRO A 180 -16.66 -2.58 7.85
C PRO A 180 -16.11 -4.01 7.96
N ASP A 181 -16.56 -4.93 7.12
CA ASP A 181 -16.10 -6.33 7.12
C ASP A 181 -14.85 -6.56 6.27
N GLN A 182 -14.41 -5.56 5.50
CA GLN A 182 -13.32 -5.68 4.56
C GLN A 182 -11.99 -5.29 5.22
N PRO A 183 -10.93 -6.12 5.13
CA PRO A 183 -9.59 -5.68 5.51
C PRO A 183 -9.12 -4.53 4.60
N ILE A 184 -8.92 -3.36 5.20
CA ILE A 184 -8.43 -2.16 4.51
C ILE A 184 -7.07 -1.81 5.09
N ILE A 185 -6.09 -1.58 4.22
CA ILE A 185 -4.79 -1.04 4.57
C ILE A 185 -4.78 0.44 4.17
N ALA A 186 -4.72 1.30 5.16
CA ALA A 186 -4.61 2.74 5.00
C ALA A 186 -3.12 3.10 4.85
N ALA A 187 -2.69 3.44 3.63
CA ALA A 187 -1.30 3.76 3.36
C ALA A 187 -0.88 5.07 4.06
N HIS A 188 0.43 5.21 4.32
CA HIS A 188 1.02 6.43 4.89
C HIS A 188 0.36 6.84 6.22
N TRP A 189 0.23 5.89 7.16
CA TRP A 189 -0.45 6.12 8.44
C TRP A 189 -1.92 6.57 8.28
N GLY A 190 -2.55 6.28 7.14
CA GLY A 190 -3.93 6.71 6.86
C GLY A 190 -4.10 8.22 6.90
N GLY A 191 -3.05 8.99 6.50
CA GLY A 191 -3.08 10.45 6.61
C GLY A 191 -3.23 10.98 8.03
N GLY A 192 -2.87 10.19 9.05
CA GLY A 192 -3.01 10.53 10.46
C GLY A 192 -4.32 10.04 11.11
N LEU A 193 -5.10 9.20 10.44
CA LEU A 193 -6.35 8.66 10.99
C LEU A 193 -6.17 7.95 12.36
N PRO A 194 -5.07 7.23 12.68
CA PRO A 194 -4.86 6.65 14.01
C PRO A 194 -4.97 7.63 15.17
N PHE A 195 -4.62 8.91 14.96
CA PHE A 195 -4.68 9.93 16.03
C PHE A 195 -6.11 10.28 16.47
N TYR A 196 -7.11 9.95 15.65
CA TYR A 196 -8.52 10.12 15.98
C TYR A 196 -9.14 8.91 16.71
N ALA A 197 -8.37 7.84 16.94
CA ALA A 197 -8.89 6.61 17.61
C ALA A 197 -9.20 6.82 19.11
N LEU A 198 -8.90 7.99 19.69
CA LEU A 198 -9.45 8.39 21.00
C LEU A 198 -10.94 8.70 20.95
N MET A 199 -11.51 8.91 19.76
CA MET A 199 -12.95 9.01 19.57
C MET A 199 -13.54 7.60 19.50
N PRO A 200 -14.47 7.21 20.42
CA PRO A 200 -14.95 5.83 20.49
C PRO A 200 -15.58 5.31 19.19
N GLU A 201 -16.29 6.17 18.45
CA GLU A 201 -16.91 5.85 17.16
C GLU A 201 -15.85 5.58 16.09
N VAL A 202 -14.79 6.39 16.04
CA VAL A 202 -13.68 6.16 15.09
C VAL A 202 -12.98 4.85 15.42
N ASN A 203 -12.64 4.61 16.69
CA ASN A 203 -11.98 3.37 17.11
C ASN A 203 -12.80 2.13 16.76
N ALA A 204 -14.13 2.20 16.92
CA ALA A 204 -15.03 1.12 16.57
C ALA A 204 -15.05 0.85 15.05
N ALA A 205 -14.98 1.88 14.21
CA ALA A 205 -14.93 1.74 12.77
C ALA A 205 -13.62 1.08 12.29
N LEU A 206 -12.51 1.28 13.01
CA LEU A 206 -11.19 0.79 12.62
C LEU A 206 -10.94 -0.70 12.88
N ILE A 207 -11.97 -1.51 13.20
CA ILE A 207 -11.79 -2.91 13.65
C ILE A 207 -11.03 -3.78 12.63
N ASN A 208 -11.28 -3.59 11.34
CA ASN A 208 -10.65 -4.31 10.22
C ASN A 208 -9.69 -3.44 9.42
N THR A 209 -9.23 -2.31 9.99
CA THR A 209 -8.30 -1.39 9.35
C THR A 209 -6.88 -1.60 9.86
N TYR A 210 -5.93 -1.60 8.94
CA TYR A 210 -4.50 -1.61 9.17
C TYR A 210 -3.89 -0.32 8.65
N PHE A 211 -2.75 0.07 9.20
CA PHE A 211 -2.03 1.29 8.81
C PHE A 211 -0.61 0.89 8.41
N ASP A 212 -0.22 1.15 7.18
CA ASP A 212 1.17 0.97 6.84
C ASP A 212 2.00 2.23 7.16
N THR A 213 3.29 2.04 7.21
CA THR A 213 4.26 3.07 7.59
C THR A 213 4.99 3.65 6.38
N ALA A 214 4.43 3.47 5.19
CA ALA A 214 5.03 3.95 3.95
C ALA A 214 5.39 5.45 4.04
N ALA A 215 6.56 5.80 3.57
CA ALA A 215 7.15 7.14 3.63
C ALA A 215 7.29 7.76 5.05
N SER A 216 7.11 7.00 6.14
CA SER A 216 7.09 7.50 7.52
C SER A 216 8.22 8.47 7.87
N PRO A 217 9.51 8.25 7.49
CA PRO A 217 10.59 9.17 7.80
C PRO A 217 10.51 10.55 7.15
N PHE A 218 9.58 10.76 6.20
CA PHE A 218 9.29 12.06 5.61
C PHE A 218 8.07 12.73 6.24
N LEU A 219 7.19 11.96 6.90
CA LEU A 219 5.92 12.43 7.41
C LEU A 219 5.95 12.68 8.91
N TYR A 220 6.62 11.81 9.67
CA TYR A 220 6.60 11.79 11.12
C TYR A 220 7.97 11.45 11.72
N ASP A 221 8.20 11.86 12.98
CA ASP A 221 9.32 11.34 13.76
C ASP A 221 9.04 9.91 14.29
N ALA A 222 10.03 9.26 14.91
CA ALA A 222 9.92 7.88 15.39
C ALA A 222 8.85 7.67 16.47
N GLN A 223 8.39 8.72 17.15
CA GLN A 223 7.34 8.62 18.18
C GLN A 223 5.99 8.23 17.59
N VAL A 224 5.80 8.39 16.27
CA VAL A 224 4.56 7.96 15.58
C VAL A 224 4.26 6.49 15.85
N PHE A 225 5.27 5.63 15.87
CA PHE A 225 5.09 4.18 16.09
C PHE A 225 4.50 3.88 17.47
N SER A 226 5.10 4.39 18.55
CA SER A 226 4.60 4.15 19.91
C SER A 226 3.27 4.86 20.15
N THR A 227 3.08 6.06 19.60
CA THR A 227 1.82 6.80 19.72
C THR A 227 0.67 6.07 19.02
N ALA A 228 0.85 5.70 17.75
CA ALA A 228 -0.17 4.97 17.01
C ALA A 228 -0.44 3.58 17.62
N ALA A 229 0.61 2.85 18.03
CA ALA A 229 0.45 1.57 18.71
C ALA A 229 -0.35 1.69 20.03
N GLY A 230 -0.17 2.78 20.76
CA GLY A 230 -0.95 3.07 21.97
C GLY A 230 -2.43 3.37 21.69
N LEU A 231 -2.73 3.90 20.51
CA LEU A 231 -4.10 4.30 20.13
C LEU A 231 -4.89 3.18 19.43
N VAL A 232 -4.31 2.56 18.43
CA VAL A 232 -5.01 1.54 17.61
C VAL A 232 -4.54 0.11 17.87
N GLY A 233 -3.47 -0.06 18.66
CA GLY A 233 -2.81 -1.34 18.91
C GLY A 233 -1.72 -1.67 17.90
N ALA A 234 -0.57 -2.17 18.37
CA ALA A 234 0.56 -2.57 17.52
C ALA A 234 0.18 -3.62 16.47
N GLY A 235 -0.85 -4.44 16.74
CA GLY A 235 -1.35 -5.45 15.82
C GLY A 235 -1.99 -4.93 14.52
N LYS A 236 -2.19 -3.61 14.40
CA LYS A 236 -2.77 -2.95 13.23
C LYS A 236 -1.76 -2.17 12.40
N ILE A 237 -0.51 -2.08 12.84
CA ILE A 237 0.54 -1.36 12.13
C ILE A 237 1.34 -2.33 11.26
N LEU A 238 1.57 -1.97 10.02
CA LEU A 238 2.30 -2.75 9.02
C LEU A 238 3.58 -2.00 8.63
N PHE A 239 4.73 -2.66 8.73
CA PHE A 239 5.99 -2.11 8.25
C PHE A 239 5.97 -2.01 6.74
N GLY A 240 5.92 -0.82 6.17
CA GLY A 240 5.96 -0.52 4.76
C GLY A 240 6.92 0.63 4.52
N THR A 241 7.85 0.50 3.57
CA THR A 241 8.87 1.52 3.31
C THR A 241 8.47 2.53 2.26
N ASP A 242 7.59 2.17 1.34
CA ASP A 242 7.41 2.90 0.09
C ASP A 242 8.69 2.85 -0.79
N TYR A 243 9.41 1.70 -0.73
CA TYR A 243 10.59 1.50 -1.57
C TYR A 243 10.22 1.65 -3.06
N PRO A 244 11.00 2.36 -3.87
CA PRO A 244 12.36 2.81 -3.65
C PRO A 244 12.50 4.20 -3.00
N LEU A 245 11.40 4.84 -2.59
CA LEU A 245 11.43 6.17 -1.96
C LEU A 245 12.23 6.18 -0.65
N ILE A 246 12.00 5.18 0.21
CA ILE A 246 12.72 4.99 1.47
C ILE A 246 13.49 3.68 1.44
N LYS A 247 14.76 3.72 1.84
CA LYS A 247 15.56 2.49 2.04
C LYS A 247 15.11 1.78 3.32
N HIS A 248 15.02 0.45 3.26
CA HIS A 248 14.58 -0.40 4.38
C HIS A 248 15.30 -0.11 5.70
N GLN A 249 16.63 0.09 5.66
CA GLN A 249 17.43 0.35 6.87
C GLN A 249 16.95 1.61 7.60
N ARG A 250 16.62 2.68 6.86
CA ARG A 250 16.16 3.95 7.44
C ARG A 250 14.87 3.79 8.24
N LEU A 251 13.92 3.02 7.70
CA LEU A 251 12.65 2.79 8.40
C LEU A 251 12.83 1.79 9.56
N LEU A 252 13.68 0.75 9.40
CA LEU A 252 14.01 -0.16 10.50
C LEU A 252 14.69 0.57 11.67
N GLU A 253 15.51 1.58 11.40
CA GLU A 253 16.07 2.44 12.44
C GLU A 253 14.98 3.20 13.17
N GLN A 254 14.03 3.80 12.45
CA GLN A 254 12.89 4.52 13.05
C GLN A 254 12.03 3.58 13.94
N VAL A 255 11.82 2.32 13.53
CA VAL A 255 11.13 1.31 14.36
C VAL A 255 11.92 1.02 15.64
N ARG A 256 13.25 0.86 15.56
CA ARG A 256 14.09 0.59 16.75
C ARG A 256 14.09 1.75 17.74
N GLU A 257 14.04 2.98 17.22
CA GLU A 257 14.03 4.22 18.03
C GLU A 257 12.66 4.55 18.60
N SER A 258 11.61 3.82 18.23
CA SER A 258 10.22 4.12 18.58
C SER A 258 9.86 3.92 20.06
N GLY A 259 10.72 3.23 20.84
CA GLY A 259 10.44 2.88 22.23
C GLY A 259 9.44 1.74 22.45
N LEU A 260 9.00 1.06 21.38
CA LEU A 260 8.14 -0.11 21.45
C LEU A 260 8.86 -1.33 22.03
N SER A 261 8.09 -2.22 22.66
CA SER A 261 8.59 -3.55 23.07
C SER A 261 9.07 -4.35 21.87
N GLN A 262 10.01 -5.31 22.08
CA GLN A 262 10.48 -6.18 21.00
C GLN A 262 9.33 -6.97 20.36
N ASP A 263 8.38 -7.45 21.16
CA ASP A 263 7.21 -8.18 20.67
C ASP A 263 6.35 -7.31 19.72
N ASP A 264 6.16 -6.03 20.04
CA ASP A 264 5.41 -5.12 19.19
C ASP A 264 6.21 -4.75 17.92
N GLN A 265 7.53 -4.57 18.03
CA GLN A 265 8.38 -4.38 16.87
C GLN A 265 8.33 -5.61 15.94
N ASP A 266 8.37 -6.82 16.47
CA ASP A 266 8.31 -8.06 15.68
C ASP A 266 6.94 -8.23 15.00
N ARG A 267 5.84 -7.84 15.67
CA ARG A 267 4.50 -7.80 15.07
C ARG A 267 4.45 -6.82 13.91
N ILE A 268 4.92 -5.60 14.11
CA ILE A 268 4.89 -4.52 13.12
C ILE A 268 5.77 -4.88 11.93
N THR A 269 7.00 -5.34 12.17
CA THR A 269 7.99 -5.57 11.10
C THR A 269 7.71 -6.80 10.22
N GLY A 270 6.73 -7.65 10.59
CA GLY A 270 6.40 -8.77 9.71
C GLY A 270 5.22 -9.63 10.20
N GLY A 271 5.03 -9.78 11.51
CA GLY A 271 4.00 -10.65 12.07
C GLY A 271 2.58 -10.27 11.63
N ASN A 272 2.28 -8.98 11.57
CA ASN A 272 0.94 -8.49 11.22
C ASN A 272 0.60 -8.75 9.76
N ILE A 273 1.50 -8.39 8.82
CA ILE A 273 1.26 -8.62 7.39
C ILE A 273 1.25 -10.11 7.06
N ALA A 274 2.11 -10.91 7.70
CA ALA A 274 2.11 -12.37 7.55
C ALA A 274 0.76 -12.96 7.94
N ARG A 275 0.19 -12.54 9.08
CA ARG A 275 -1.14 -12.96 9.54
C ARG A 275 -2.24 -12.50 8.57
N LEU A 276 -2.21 -11.24 8.13
CA LEU A 276 -3.20 -10.67 7.21
C LEU A 276 -3.26 -11.44 5.88
N LEU A 277 -2.10 -11.84 5.35
CA LEU A 277 -2.00 -12.55 4.07
C LEU A 277 -2.06 -14.09 4.21
N GLY A 278 -2.23 -14.62 5.44
CA GLY A 278 -2.26 -16.06 5.69
C GLY A 278 -0.94 -16.74 5.32
N LEU A 279 0.19 -16.06 5.49
CA LEU A 279 1.50 -16.65 5.28
C LEU A 279 1.84 -17.52 6.48
N GLY A 280 2.10 -18.81 6.26
CA GLY A 280 2.44 -19.74 7.31
C GLY A 280 3.62 -19.23 8.17
N SER A 281 3.53 -19.41 9.49
CA SER A 281 4.60 -19.14 10.45
C SER A 281 5.73 -20.14 10.32
#